data_d95dbef3a1df46ea4220b2ee669e24da
#
_entry.id   d95dbef3a1df46ea4220b2ee669e24da
#
_cell.length_a   1.000
_cell.length_b   1.000
_cell.length_c   1.000
_cell.angle_alpha   90.00
_cell.angle_beta   90.00
_cell.angle_gamma   90.00
#
_symmetry.space_group_name_H-M   'P 1'
#
loop_
_entity.id
_entity.type
_entity.pdbx_description
1 polymer ?
#
loop_
_entity_poly.entity_id
_entity_poly.type
_entity_poly.pdbx_seq_one_letter_code
_entity_poly.pdbx_strand_id
1 'polypeptide(L)'
;VVGPTLKLHQCGLPKLMALELFKPFVMRTLVHDNMAPNIRSAKRMVERRRPAVWPVLDEVIKEHPVLLNRAPTLHRLGIQAFEPVLVEGKAIQLHPLVCTAFNADFDGDQMAVHLPLSAEAQAEARVLMLSAHNILSPANGNPLTVPTQDMIIGAFYLTEHVEGEKGEGSVFRRLDQVERAVEAGEVSLHAQIAVSYTHLRAHETHE
;
A
#
# COMPACT_ATOMS: atom_id res chain seq x y z
N VAL A 1 9.48 9.42 2.35
CA VAL A 1 8.23 8.64 2.26
C VAL A 1 7.24 9.39 1.37
N VAL A 2 6.47 8.69 0.57
CA VAL A 2 5.43 9.25 -0.31
C VAL A 2 4.15 8.42 -0.21
N GLY A 3 3.00 9.02 -0.58
CA GLY A 3 1.68 8.41 -0.45
C GLY A 3 1.11 7.93 -1.80
N PRO A 4 1.30 6.68 -2.19
CA PRO A 4 0.70 6.10 -3.39
C PRO A 4 -0.58 5.33 -3.11
N THR A 5 -1.17 4.79 -4.18
CA THR A 5 -2.25 3.80 -4.11
C THR A 5 -1.68 2.42 -3.82
N LEU A 6 -1.70 2.00 -2.56
CA LEU A 6 -1.31 0.66 -2.08
C LEU A 6 -2.43 0.08 -1.22
N LYS A 7 -2.44 -1.24 -1.01
CA LYS A 7 -3.29 -1.85 -0.01
C LYS A 7 -2.79 -1.52 1.40
N LEU A 8 -3.67 -1.55 2.40
CA LEU A 8 -3.35 -1.15 3.78
C LEU A 8 -2.17 -1.94 4.39
N HIS A 9 -2.02 -3.21 4.04
CA HIS A 9 -0.95 -4.09 4.52
C HIS A 9 0.33 -4.03 3.66
N GLN A 10 0.37 -3.23 2.60
CA GLN A 10 1.50 -3.13 1.69
C GLN A 10 2.30 -1.85 1.91
N CYS A 11 3.61 -1.94 1.64
CA CYS A 11 4.48 -0.79 1.48
C CYS A 11 5.27 -0.89 0.18
N GLY A 12 5.51 0.24 -0.46
CA GLY A 12 6.37 0.30 -1.63
C GLY A 12 7.83 0.48 -1.21
N LEU A 13 8.66 -0.50 -1.51
CA LEU A 13 10.09 -0.47 -1.19
C LEU A 13 10.90 -0.23 -2.47
N PRO A 14 11.75 0.83 -2.51
CA PRO A 14 12.62 1.07 -3.66
C PRO A 14 13.48 -0.14 -3.99
N LYS A 15 13.55 -0.51 -5.26
CA LYS A 15 14.28 -1.70 -5.72
C LYS A 15 15.72 -1.78 -5.21
N LEU A 16 16.42 -0.65 -5.18
CA LEU A 16 17.81 -0.62 -4.71
C LEU A 16 17.93 -0.85 -3.21
N MET A 17 16.99 -0.31 -2.44
CA MET A 17 16.92 -0.54 -0.99
C MET A 17 16.57 -1.98 -0.68
N ALA A 18 15.58 -2.54 -1.39
CA ALA A 18 15.21 -3.94 -1.28
C ALA A 18 16.38 -4.87 -1.58
N LEU A 19 17.14 -4.60 -2.64
CA LEU A 19 18.30 -5.41 -3.02
C LEU A 19 19.37 -5.46 -1.93
N GLU A 20 19.62 -4.35 -1.24
CA GLU A 20 20.59 -4.34 -0.12
C GLU A 20 20.05 -5.06 1.12
N LEU A 21 18.78 -4.88 1.46
CA LEU A 21 18.15 -5.54 2.62
C LEU A 21 18.07 -7.06 2.43
N PHE A 22 17.66 -7.50 1.25
CA PHE A 22 17.44 -8.91 0.94
C PHE A 22 18.66 -9.61 0.29
N LYS A 23 19.79 -8.92 0.22
CA LYS A 23 21.02 -9.42 -0.42
C LYS A 23 21.41 -10.86 -0.01
N PRO A 24 21.42 -11.25 1.27
CA PRO A 24 21.74 -12.62 1.67
C PRO A 24 20.77 -13.66 1.10
N PHE A 25 19.48 -13.35 1.13
CA PHE A 25 18.43 -14.24 0.64
C PHE A 25 18.49 -14.39 -0.89
N VAL A 26 18.65 -13.29 -1.61
CA VAL A 26 18.81 -13.31 -3.07
C VAL A 26 20.06 -14.11 -3.48
N MET A 27 21.19 -13.95 -2.80
CA MET A 27 22.41 -14.73 -3.07
C MET A 27 22.18 -16.22 -2.81
N ARG A 28 21.45 -16.59 -1.76
CA ARG A 28 21.09 -17.97 -1.44
C ARG A 28 20.25 -18.58 -2.56
N THR A 29 19.20 -17.90 -2.98
CA THR A 29 18.28 -18.35 -4.04
C THR A 29 19.02 -18.49 -5.38
N LEU A 30 19.85 -17.51 -5.77
CA LEU A 30 20.67 -17.59 -6.99
C LEU A 30 21.59 -18.82 -7.06
N VAL A 31 22.12 -19.25 -5.91
CA VAL A 31 22.95 -20.47 -5.84
C VAL A 31 22.08 -21.72 -5.84
N HIS A 32 20.96 -21.71 -5.13
CA HIS A 32 20.02 -22.83 -5.05
C HIS A 32 19.42 -23.16 -6.43
N ASP A 33 19.07 -22.16 -7.19
CA ASP A 33 18.47 -22.29 -8.53
C ASP A 33 19.52 -22.50 -9.64
N ASN A 34 20.77 -22.75 -9.26
CA ASN A 34 21.89 -22.95 -10.19
C ASN A 34 22.15 -21.77 -11.16
N MET A 35 21.65 -20.58 -10.88
CA MET A 35 21.94 -19.36 -11.64
C MET A 35 23.36 -18.84 -11.38
N ALA A 36 23.92 -19.18 -10.24
CA ALA A 36 25.30 -18.88 -9.87
C ALA A 36 26.00 -20.14 -9.33
N PRO A 37 27.24 -20.45 -9.77
CA PRO A 37 27.94 -21.65 -9.32
C PRO A 37 28.39 -21.64 -7.87
N ASN A 38 28.46 -20.44 -7.25
CA ASN A 38 28.85 -20.26 -5.86
C ASN A 38 28.44 -18.88 -5.35
N ILE A 39 28.48 -18.70 -4.01
CA ILE A 39 28.12 -17.45 -3.32
C ILE A 39 28.95 -16.26 -3.81
N ARG A 40 30.24 -16.44 -4.13
CA ARG A 40 31.10 -15.37 -4.63
C ARG A 40 30.66 -14.87 -6.01
N SER A 41 30.19 -15.76 -6.87
CA SER A 41 29.60 -15.40 -8.16
C SER A 41 28.25 -14.72 -7.99
N ALA A 42 27.39 -15.27 -7.13
CA ALA A 42 26.09 -14.66 -6.80
C ALA A 42 26.27 -13.21 -6.27
N LYS A 43 27.21 -12.99 -5.33
CA LYS A 43 27.56 -11.67 -4.84
C LYS A 43 27.91 -10.69 -5.95
N ARG A 44 28.78 -11.10 -6.88
CA ARG A 44 29.17 -10.27 -8.04
C ARG A 44 27.99 -9.99 -8.98
N MET A 45 27.04 -10.93 -9.14
CA MET A 45 25.82 -10.71 -9.93
C MET A 45 24.91 -9.65 -9.29
N VAL A 46 24.73 -9.72 -7.98
CA VAL A 46 23.94 -8.74 -7.22
C VAL A 46 24.59 -7.36 -7.26
N GLU A 47 25.90 -7.26 -6.99
CA GLU A 47 26.65 -5.99 -7.04
C GLU A 47 26.65 -5.33 -8.42
N ARG A 48 26.67 -6.13 -9.48
CA ARG A 48 26.57 -5.67 -10.87
C ARG A 48 25.11 -5.45 -11.33
N ARG A 49 24.13 -5.71 -10.46
CA ARG A 49 22.69 -5.54 -10.73
C ARG A 49 22.25 -6.20 -12.04
N ARG A 50 22.70 -7.46 -12.26
CA ARG A 50 22.34 -8.14 -13.50
C ARG A 50 20.84 -8.34 -13.63
N PRO A 51 20.26 -8.33 -14.85
CA PRO A 51 18.81 -8.48 -15.07
C PRO A 51 18.20 -9.70 -14.39
N ALA A 52 18.94 -10.82 -14.33
CA ALA A 52 18.49 -12.04 -13.67
C ALA A 52 18.25 -11.92 -12.14
N VAL A 53 18.78 -10.88 -11.51
CA VAL A 53 18.62 -10.65 -10.05
C VAL A 53 17.22 -10.15 -9.69
N TRP A 54 16.59 -9.38 -10.57
CA TRP A 54 15.31 -8.73 -10.27
C TRP A 54 14.13 -9.68 -10.09
N PRO A 55 13.92 -10.69 -10.95
CA PRO A 55 12.87 -11.69 -10.72
C PRO A 55 13.06 -12.46 -9.42
N VAL A 56 14.31 -12.82 -9.08
CA VAL A 56 14.65 -13.52 -7.83
C VAL A 56 14.36 -12.62 -6.62
N LEU A 57 14.69 -11.34 -6.69
CA LEU A 57 14.35 -10.38 -5.64
C LEU A 57 12.84 -10.27 -5.44
N ASP A 58 12.06 -10.19 -6.51
CA ASP A 58 10.59 -10.12 -6.44
C ASP A 58 9.97 -11.37 -5.81
N GLU A 59 10.54 -12.55 -6.07
CA GLU A 59 10.12 -13.79 -5.44
C GLU A 59 10.44 -13.83 -3.94
N VAL A 60 11.69 -13.51 -3.58
CA VAL A 60 12.15 -13.50 -2.19
C VAL A 60 11.36 -12.53 -1.32
N ILE A 61 11.03 -11.36 -1.84
CA ILE A 61 10.28 -10.33 -1.11
C ILE A 61 8.89 -10.80 -0.70
N LYS A 62 8.18 -11.56 -1.54
CA LYS A 62 6.82 -12.01 -1.26
C LYS A 62 6.71 -12.88 0.01
N GLU A 63 7.79 -13.52 0.41
CA GLU A 63 7.82 -14.39 1.58
C GLU A 63 8.20 -13.66 2.89
N HIS A 64 8.71 -12.43 2.80
CA HIS A 64 9.31 -11.74 3.95
C HIS A 64 8.60 -10.41 4.25
N PRO A 65 7.91 -10.29 5.42
CA PRO A 65 7.42 -9.00 5.87
C PRO A 65 8.59 -8.11 6.27
N VAL A 66 8.41 -6.80 6.13
CA VAL A 66 9.36 -5.79 6.62
C VAL A 66 8.71 -4.95 7.71
N LEU A 67 9.52 -4.44 8.65
CA LEU A 67 9.07 -3.51 9.67
C LEU A 67 9.48 -2.10 9.26
N LEU A 68 8.52 -1.18 9.27
CA LEU A 68 8.78 0.24 9.11
C LEU A 68 8.69 0.93 10.47
N ASN A 69 9.63 1.81 10.75
CA ASN A 69 9.68 2.62 11.97
C ASN A 69 9.92 4.08 11.63
N ARG A 70 9.12 4.97 12.22
CA ARG A 70 9.37 6.42 12.20
C ARG A 70 9.79 6.89 13.59
N ALA A 71 10.93 7.55 13.68
CA ALA A 71 11.35 8.20 14.91
C ALA A 71 10.69 9.59 15.07
N PRO A 72 10.32 10.02 16.29
CA PRO A 72 10.41 9.26 17.55
C PRO A 72 9.29 8.20 17.67
N THR A 73 9.64 7.02 18.21
CA THR A 73 8.67 5.96 18.47
C THR A 73 7.99 6.21 19.81
N LEU A 74 6.84 6.85 19.82
CA LEU A 74 6.13 7.25 21.04
C LEU A 74 5.20 6.15 21.57
N HIS A 75 4.74 5.25 20.73
CA HIS A 75 3.88 4.13 21.07
C HIS A 75 4.13 2.94 20.13
N ARG A 76 3.55 1.78 20.46
CA ARG A 76 3.80 0.53 19.73
C ARG A 76 3.47 0.58 18.23
N LEU A 77 2.51 1.42 17.82
CA LEU A 77 2.13 1.57 16.40
C LEU A 77 3.10 2.45 15.59
N GLY A 78 4.12 3.03 16.24
CA GLY A 78 5.25 3.67 15.54
C GLY A 78 6.18 2.66 14.85
N ILE A 79 5.96 1.36 15.07
CA ILE A 79 6.58 0.26 14.34
C ILE A 79 5.48 -0.68 13.86
N GLN A 80 5.36 -0.87 12.56
CA GLN A 80 4.38 -1.78 11.97
C GLN A 80 5.02 -2.64 10.88
N ALA A 81 4.45 -3.84 10.67
CA ALA A 81 4.86 -4.74 9.61
C ALA A 81 4.05 -4.49 8.33
N PHE A 82 4.70 -4.66 7.21
CA PHE A 82 4.12 -4.53 5.88
C PHE A 82 4.63 -5.63 4.96
N GLU A 83 3.83 -5.99 3.97
CA GLU A 83 4.28 -6.78 2.84
C GLU A 83 4.91 -5.85 1.79
N PRO A 84 6.20 -5.99 1.49
CA PRO A 84 6.87 -5.10 0.56
C PRO A 84 6.48 -5.38 -0.89
N VAL A 85 6.31 -4.31 -1.65
CA VAL A 85 6.14 -4.32 -3.11
C VAL A 85 7.27 -3.50 -3.71
N LEU A 86 7.91 -4.01 -4.76
CA LEU A 86 8.99 -3.29 -5.43
C LEU A 86 8.44 -2.09 -6.19
N VAL A 87 9.04 -0.94 -5.96
CA VAL A 87 8.70 0.30 -6.64
C VAL A 87 9.94 0.96 -7.25
N GLU A 88 9.72 1.69 -8.33
CA GLU A 88 10.74 2.53 -8.90
C GLU A 88 10.92 3.81 -8.07
N GLY A 89 12.08 4.45 -8.21
CA GLY A 89 12.39 5.67 -7.48
C GLY A 89 13.27 5.43 -6.26
N LYS A 90 13.29 6.41 -5.35
CA LYS A 90 14.16 6.43 -4.16
C LYS A 90 13.38 6.57 -2.85
N ALA A 91 12.07 6.82 -2.92
CA ALA A 91 11.23 7.02 -1.75
C ALA A 91 10.45 5.76 -1.41
N ILE A 92 10.33 5.47 -0.10
CA ILE A 92 9.43 4.44 0.42
C ILE A 92 8.00 4.92 0.20
N GLN A 93 7.14 4.03 -0.26
CA GLN A 93 5.72 4.32 -0.45
C GLN A 93 4.93 3.73 0.72
N LEU A 94 4.10 4.56 1.33
CA LEU A 94 3.32 4.23 2.52
C LEU A 94 1.85 4.56 2.30
N HIS A 95 0.96 3.65 2.73
CA HIS A 95 -0.48 3.91 2.62
C HIS A 95 -0.89 5.11 3.48
N PRO A 96 -1.63 6.10 2.95
CA PRO A 96 -1.97 7.32 3.70
C PRO A 96 -2.70 7.09 5.03
N LEU A 97 -3.54 6.06 5.13
CA LEU A 97 -4.29 5.77 6.35
C LEU A 97 -3.43 5.32 7.54
N VAL A 98 -2.20 4.85 7.33
CA VAL A 98 -1.29 4.49 8.44
C VAL A 98 -0.46 5.67 8.95
N CYS A 99 -0.49 6.80 8.24
CA CYS A 99 0.27 8.00 8.63
C CYS A 99 -0.09 8.52 10.01
N THR A 100 -1.37 8.44 10.39
CA THR A 100 -1.82 8.84 11.73
C THR A 100 -1.14 8.04 12.83
N ALA A 101 -0.99 6.72 12.65
CA ALA A 101 -0.34 5.85 13.62
C ALA A 101 1.17 6.13 13.73
N PHE A 102 1.83 6.45 12.64
CA PHE A 102 3.25 6.83 12.62
C PHE A 102 3.49 8.31 12.98
N ASN A 103 2.45 9.13 13.03
CA ASN A 103 2.55 10.59 13.03
C ASN A 103 3.47 11.07 11.90
N ALA A 104 3.27 10.52 10.69
CA ALA A 104 4.07 10.76 9.50
C ALA A 104 3.30 11.63 8.51
N ASP A 105 4.04 12.46 7.78
CA ASP A 105 3.55 13.20 6.62
C ASP A 105 4.47 12.98 5.42
N PHE A 106 4.14 13.54 4.27
CA PHE A 106 4.86 13.35 3.02
C PHE A 106 5.71 14.58 2.62
N ASP A 107 6.10 15.40 3.60
CA ASP A 107 6.89 16.62 3.39
C ASP A 107 8.41 16.40 3.41
N GLY A 108 8.85 15.17 3.56
CA GLY A 108 10.27 14.80 3.63
C GLY A 108 10.62 13.87 4.80
N ASP A 109 9.61 13.32 5.48
CA ASP A 109 9.81 12.36 6.57
C ASP A 109 10.62 11.15 6.13
N GLN A 110 11.46 10.67 7.03
CA GLN A 110 12.27 9.47 6.86
C GLN A 110 11.78 8.36 7.77
N MET A 111 11.87 7.12 7.28
CA MET A 111 11.58 5.91 8.04
C MET A 111 12.72 4.92 7.95
N ALA A 112 12.93 4.16 9.03
CA ALA A 112 13.83 3.03 9.05
C ALA A 112 13.09 1.76 8.61
N VAL A 113 13.78 0.91 7.86
CA VAL A 113 13.28 -0.39 7.42
C VAL A 113 14.08 -1.47 8.13
N HIS A 114 13.39 -2.41 8.75
CA HIS A 114 13.97 -3.55 9.44
C HIS A 114 13.45 -4.85 8.86
N LEU A 115 14.30 -5.84 8.73
CA LEU A 115 13.97 -7.15 8.17
C LEU A 115 14.01 -8.22 9.27
N PRO A 116 12.88 -8.85 9.64
CA PRO A 116 12.89 -10.03 10.51
C PRO A 116 13.61 -11.20 9.82
N LEU A 117 14.57 -11.81 10.50
CA LEU A 117 15.42 -12.85 9.91
C LEU A 117 14.94 -14.27 10.24
N SER A 118 14.49 -14.52 11.48
CA SER A 118 14.03 -15.85 11.87
C SER A 118 12.57 -16.09 11.49
N ALA A 119 12.19 -17.37 11.35
CA ALA A 119 10.82 -17.75 11.06
C ALA A 119 9.84 -17.30 12.14
N GLU A 120 10.25 -17.38 13.39
CA GLU A 120 9.47 -16.93 14.56
C GLU A 120 9.24 -15.43 14.49
N ALA A 121 10.29 -14.64 14.23
CA ALA A 121 10.17 -13.18 14.10
C ALA A 121 9.28 -12.77 12.93
N GLN A 122 9.35 -13.50 11.81
CA GLN A 122 8.46 -13.26 10.67
C GLN A 122 7.01 -13.59 11.00
N ALA A 123 6.76 -14.68 11.74
CA ALA A 123 5.43 -15.05 12.19
C ALA A 123 4.85 -14.01 13.14
N GLU A 124 5.62 -13.55 14.12
CA GLU A 124 5.22 -12.47 15.04
C GLU A 124 4.94 -11.18 14.29
N ALA A 125 5.77 -10.80 13.33
CA ALA A 125 5.56 -9.62 12.50
C ALA A 125 4.24 -9.70 11.74
N ARG A 126 3.91 -10.84 11.15
CA ARG A 126 2.65 -11.04 10.41
C ARG A 126 1.42 -11.08 11.30
N VAL A 127 1.49 -11.74 12.45
CA VAL A 127 0.31 -11.94 13.32
C VAL A 127 0.04 -10.72 14.18
N LEU A 128 1.08 -10.14 14.80
CA LEU A 128 0.95 -9.11 15.82
C LEU A 128 1.16 -7.69 15.29
N MET A 129 2.02 -7.51 14.27
CA MET A 129 2.50 -6.19 13.87
C MET A 129 2.00 -5.74 12.50
N LEU A 130 1.32 -6.59 11.73
CA LEU A 130 0.82 -6.21 10.40
C LEU A 130 -0.14 -5.02 10.51
N SER A 131 0.04 -4.02 9.66
CA SER A 131 -0.75 -2.78 9.65
C SER A 131 -2.25 -3.02 9.57
N ALA A 132 -2.68 -4.03 8.79
CA ALA A 132 -4.09 -4.41 8.66
C ALA A 132 -4.70 -4.97 9.96
N HIS A 133 -3.89 -5.49 10.88
CA HIS A 133 -4.34 -6.01 12.17
C HIS A 133 -4.36 -4.95 13.28
N ASN A 134 -3.76 -3.78 13.03
CA ASN A 134 -3.61 -2.70 14.00
C ASN A 134 -4.42 -1.46 13.62
N ILE A 135 -5.69 -1.67 13.29
CA ILE A 135 -6.62 -0.61 12.87
C ILE A 135 -7.15 0.19 14.06
N LEU A 136 -7.23 -0.44 15.22
CA LEU A 136 -7.78 0.17 16.44
C LEU A 136 -6.67 0.63 17.39
N SER A 137 -6.92 1.73 18.08
CA SER A 137 -6.03 2.23 19.13
C SER A 137 -5.99 1.26 20.32
N PRO A 138 -4.80 0.84 20.78
CA PRO A 138 -4.68 0.00 21.98
C PRO A 138 -5.06 0.71 23.27
N ALA A 139 -5.12 2.05 23.28
CA ALA A 139 -5.41 2.83 24.46
C ALA A 139 -6.92 2.87 24.79
N ASN A 140 -7.77 3.02 23.77
CA ASN A 140 -9.20 3.27 23.95
C ASN A 140 -10.11 2.50 22.97
N GLY A 141 -9.54 1.69 22.07
CA GLY A 141 -10.28 0.93 21.06
C GLY A 141 -10.85 1.76 19.91
N ASN A 142 -10.61 3.07 19.88
CA ASN A 142 -11.08 3.90 18.77
C ASN A 142 -10.32 3.59 17.48
N PRO A 143 -10.96 3.72 16.29
CA PRO A 143 -10.29 3.51 15.03
C PRO A 143 -9.20 4.58 14.81
N LEU A 144 -8.00 4.14 14.42
CA LEU A 144 -6.85 5.01 14.07
C LEU A 144 -6.72 5.21 12.57
N THR A 145 -7.04 4.19 11.78
CA THR A 145 -6.98 4.23 10.32
C THR A 145 -8.26 4.81 9.74
N VAL A 146 -8.44 6.10 9.94
CA VAL A 146 -9.60 6.86 9.43
C VAL A 146 -9.13 7.95 8.47
N PRO A 147 -9.95 8.34 7.50
CA PRO A 147 -9.67 9.51 6.66
C PRO A 147 -9.50 10.77 7.52
N THR A 148 -8.47 11.55 7.23
CA THR A 148 -8.17 12.80 7.96
C THR A 148 -7.83 13.92 6.98
N GLN A 149 -7.95 15.17 7.45
CA GLN A 149 -7.49 16.37 6.72
C GLN A 149 -7.88 16.37 5.23
N ASP A 150 -6.92 16.34 4.34
CA ASP A 150 -7.12 16.42 2.88
C ASP A 150 -7.98 15.29 2.32
N MET A 151 -7.98 14.10 2.95
CA MET A 151 -8.85 12.99 2.55
C MET A 151 -10.33 13.32 2.81
N ILE A 152 -10.64 13.99 3.91
CA ILE A 152 -12.01 14.43 4.23
C ILE A 152 -12.44 15.53 3.26
N ILE A 153 -11.56 16.50 3.01
CA ILE A 153 -11.81 17.59 2.05
C ILE A 153 -12.02 17.01 0.64
N GLY A 154 -11.18 16.05 0.24
CA GLY A 154 -11.30 15.37 -1.05
C GLY A 154 -12.60 14.57 -1.17
N ALA A 155 -12.99 13.83 -0.12
CA ALA A 155 -14.26 13.11 -0.09
C ALA A 155 -15.45 14.05 -0.16
N PHE A 156 -15.42 15.17 0.58
CA PHE A 156 -16.43 16.20 0.50
C PHE A 156 -16.56 16.76 -0.93
N TYR A 157 -15.43 17.15 -1.54
CA TYR A 157 -15.42 17.66 -2.90
C TYR A 157 -15.99 16.67 -3.91
N LEU A 158 -15.66 15.37 -3.79
CA LEU A 158 -16.16 14.33 -4.70
C LEU A 158 -17.67 14.07 -4.54
N THR A 159 -18.25 14.39 -3.39
CA THR A 159 -19.67 14.17 -3.09
C THR A 159 -20.50 15.44 -3.16
N GLU A 160 -19.88 16.59 -3.43
CA GLU A 160 -20.59 17.86 -3.59
C GLU A 160 -21.45 17.83 -4.87
N HIS A 161 -22.70 18.27 -4.73
CA HIS A 161 -23.63 18.44 -5.86
C HIS A 161 -23.61 19.89 -6.33
N VAL A 162 -23.44 20.07 -7.64
CA VAL A 162 -23.51 21.40 -8.27
C VAL A 162 -24.66 21.41 -9.25
N GLU A 163 -25.64 22.29 -9.00
CA GLU A 163 -26.81 22.44 -9.88
C GLU A 163 -26.42 23.03 -11.25
N GLY A 164 -27.03 22.52 -12.31
CA GLY A 164 -26.78 23.00 -13.68
C GLY A 164 -25.54 22.42 -14.34
N GLU A 165 -24.89 21.44 -13.75
CA GLU A 165 -23.74 20.75 -14.33
C GLU A 165 -24.11 19.88 -15.52
N LYS A 166 -23.15 19.70 -16.42
CA LYS A 166 -23.34 18.91 -17.67
C LYS A 166 -23.73 17.48 -17.34
N GLY A 167 -24.85 17.01 -17.90
CA GLY A 167 -25.36 15.66 -17.71
C GLY A 167 -26.29 15.50 -16.49
N GLU A 168 -26.67 16.58 -15.84
CA GLU A 168 -27.64 16.55 -14.73
C GLU A 168 -28.96 15.91 -15.17
N GLY A 169 -29.56 15.06 -14.31
CA GLY A 169 -30.79 14.34 -14.59
C GLY A 169 -30.64 13.11 -15.49
N SER A 170 -29.43 12.79 -15.93
CA SER A 170 -29.18 11.60 -16.75
C SER A 170 -29.46 10.31 -15.98
N VAL A 171 -30.06 9.32 -16.67
CA VAL A 171 -30.42 8.02 -16.07
C VAL A 171 -29.59 6.91 -16.70
N PHE A 172 -28.89 6.15 -15.88
CA PHE A 172 -28.05 5.03 -16.30
C PHE A 172 -28.57 3.71 -15.71
N ARG A 173 -28.44 2.63 -16.47
CA ARG A 173 -28.83 1.29 -16.03
C ARG A 173 -27.71 0.56 -15.31
N ARG A 174 -26.46 0.95 -15.55
CA ARG A 174 -25.26 0.27 -15.05
C ARG A 174 -24.16 1.26 -14.77
N LEU A 175 -23.28 0.93 -13.81
CA LEU A 175 -22.17 1.78 -13.41
C LEU A 175 -21.15 2.00 -14.51
N ASP A 176 -20.86 0.94 -15.33
CA ASP A 176 -19.93 1.04 -16.45
C ASP A 176 -20.35 2.06 -17.52
N GLN A 177 -21.66 2.34 -17.62
CA GLN A 177 -22.18 3.40 -18.51
C GLN A 177 -21.87 4.79 -17.95
N VAL A 178 -21.93 4.96 -16.63
CA VAL A 178 -21.57 6.22 -15.97
C VAL A 178 -20.08 6.51 -16.18
N GLU A 179 -19.22 5.52 -15.93
CA GLU A 179 -17.76 5.67 -16.11
C GLU A 179 -17.43 6.13 -17.54
N ARG A 180 -18.01 5.50 -18.55
CA ARG A 180 -17.81 5.90 -19.95
C ARG A 180 -18.34 7.29 -20.26
N ALA A 181 -19.48 7.67 -19.70
CA ALA A 181 -20.08 8.99 -19.91
C ALA A 181 -19.22 10.10 -19.26
N VAL A 182 -18.62 9.83 -18.09
CA VAL A 182 -17.67 10.74 -17.44
C VAL A 182 -16.37 10.83 -18.25
N GLU A 183 -15.81 9.71 -18.69
CA GLU A 183 -14.60 9.68 -19.54
C GLU A 183 -14.82 10.40 -20.88
N ALA A 184 -16.02 10.26 -21.49
CA ALA A 184 -16.39 10.98 -22.70
C ALA A 184 -16.69 12.47 -22.45
N GLY A 185 -16.73 12.92 -21.20
CA GLY A 185 -17.07 14.29 -20.82
C GLY A 185 -18.55 14.65 -21.10
N GLU A 186 -19.43 13.65 -21.16
CA GLU A 186 -20.88 13.85 -21.33
C GLU A 186 -21.56 14.18 -20.00
N VAL A 187 -21.01 13.69 -18.91
CA VAL A 187 -21.47 13.91 -17.53
C VAL A 187 -20.34 14.49 -16.70
N SER A 188 -20.60 15.54 -15.96
CA SER A 188 -19.67 16.14 -14.99
C SER A 188 -19.60 15.30 -13.72
N LEU A 189 -18.46 15.36 -13.03
CA LEU A 189 -18.26 14.65 -11.75
C LEU A 189 -19.29 15.03 -10.68
N HIS A 190 -19.75 16.28 -10.68
CA HIS A 190 -20.66 16.84 -9.68
C HIS A 190 -22.13 16.88 -10.12
N ALA A 191 -22.44 16.35 -11.31
CA ALA A 191 -23.80 16.30 -11.84
C ALA A 191 -24.62 15.23 -11.10
N GLN A 192 -25.84 15.58 -10.70
CA GLN A 192 -26.77 14.62 -10.12
C GLN A 192 -27.31 13.67 -11.20
N ILE A 193 -27.09 12.37 -11.01
CA ILE A 193 -27.52 11.31 -11.93
C ILE A 193 -28.35 10.25 -11.19
N ALA A 194 -29.15 9.49 -11.93
CA ALA A 194 -29.84 8.33 -11.41
C ALA A 194 -29.23 7.05 -11.99
N VAL A 195 -28.87 6.09 -11.13
CA VAL A 195 -28.33 4.78 -11.55
C VAL A 195 -29.19 3.66 -10.99
N SER A 196 -29.57 2.70 -11.83
CA SER A 196 -30.30 1.51 -11.38
C SER A 196 -29.33 0.49 -10.78
N TYR A 197 -29.43 0.29 -9.47
CA TYR A 197 -28.55 -0.60 -8.67
C TYR A 197 -29.34 -1.80 -8.15
N THR A 198 -29.81 -2.66 -9.04
CA THR A 198 -30.72 -3.77 -8.70
C THR A 198 -30.08 -4.85 -7.80
N HIS A 199 -28.76 -5.01 -7.84
CA HIS A 199 -28.04 -6.04 -7.06
C HIS A 199 -27.66 -5.61 -5.63
N LEU A 200 -27.70 -4.33 -5.29
CA LEU A 200 -27.46 -3.87 -3.92
C LEU A 200 -28.72 -3.91 -3.04
N ARG A 201 -29.92 -3.86 -3.65
CA ARG A 201 -31.18 -3.91 -2.90
C ARG A 201 -31.47 -5.26 -2.25
N ALA A 202 -30.78 -6.33 -2.64
CA ALA A 202 -30.98 -7.66 -2.06
C ALA A 202 -30.40 -7.82 -0.63
N HIS A 203 -29.57 -6.90 -0.16
CA HIS A 203 -28.94 -6.94 1.16
C HIS A 203 -29.52 -5.98 2.20
N GLU A 204 -30.37 -5.03 1.79
CA GLU A 204 -30.96 -4.03 2.70
C GLU A 204 -32.37 -4.40 3.21
N THR A 205 -32.91 -5.56 2.87
CA THR A 205 -34.26 -6.00 3.28
C THR A 205 -34.26 -7.09 4.35
N HIS A 206 -33.42 -6.98 5.37
CA HIS A 206 -33.54 -7.76 6.59
C HIS A 206 -33.54 -6.85 7.82
N GLU A 207 -34.62 -6.15 7.99
CA GLU A 207 -35.16 -5.80 9.31
C GLU A 207 -36.45 -6.57 9.54
#